data_9d37aa748153aa3281267e41bbc71921
#
_entry.id   9d37aa748153aa3281267e41bbc71921
#
_cell.length_a   1.000
_cell.length_b   1.000
_cell.length_c   1.000
_cell.angle_alpha   90.00
_cell.angle_beta   90.00
_cell.angle_gamma   90.00
#
_symmetry.space_group_name_H-M   'P 1'
#
loop_
_entity.id
_entity.type
_entity.pdbx_description
1 polymer ?
#
loop_
_entity_poly.entity_id
_entity_poly.type
_entity_poly.pdbx_seq_one_letter_code
_entity_poly.pdbx_strand_id
1 'polypeptide(L)'
;MTDHDDRSRLARDAARVLARLRAERPRVHCLTNFVAMQLTANLLLAAGAVPSMTMDAREMPAFVETSRALLVNLGMLDPWREAAIPVAIEAAHGLGRPWVLDPVKVDRAPARRAFARRLLERAPAVLRCNAAEAEMLEPGPGIVTAVTGAADRISGGGRAIELAGGTMLMDRVTAMGCAASALVAACLAVEPDPFLATVSGLLVMKVAGAIAAESAAGPGSFVPLFLDAVHGLDAATLQRRAELA
;
A
#
# COMPACT_ATOMS: atom_id res chain seq x y z
N MET A 1 -7.58 -27.36 -10.19
CA MET A 1 -8.06 -25.98 -9.98
C MET A 1 -7.38 -25.15 -11.06
N THR A 2 -8.11 -24.49 -11.92
CA THR A 2 -7.53 -23.77 -13.05
C THR A 2 -7.09 -22.37 -12.58
N ASP A 3 -6.07 -21.79 -13.22
CA ASP A 3 -5.57 -20.41 -12.94
C ASP A 3 -6.70 -19.37 -12.98
N HIS A 4 -7.74 -19.60 -13.78
CA HIS A 4 -8.94 -18.77 -13.87
C HIS A 4 -9.80 -18.82 -12.59
N ASP A 5 -9.95 -19.99 -11.96
CA ASP A 5 -10.72 -20.14 -10.71
C ASP A 5 -10.04 -19.40 -9.55
N ASP A 6 -8.71 -19.41 -9.51
CA ASP A 6 -7.93 -18.73 -8.47
C ASP A 6 -8.02 -17.20 -8.62
N ARG A 7 -7.98 -16.67 -9.84
CA ARG A 7 -8.14 -15.23 -10.11
C ARG A 7 -9.55 -14.74 -9.74
N SER A 8 -10.57 -15.46 -10.16
CA SER A 8 -11.97 -15.13 -9.81
C SER A 8 -12.20 -15.18 -8.30
N ARG A 9 -11.55 -16.10 -7.61
CA ARG A 9 -11.59 -16.18 -6.14
C ARG A 9 -10.92 -14.98 -5.51
N LEU A 10 -9.71 -14.63 -5.92
CA LEU A 10 -8.97 -13.48 -5.39
C LEU A 10 -9.72 -12.16 -5.62
N ALA A 11 -10.38 -11.99 -6.78
CA ALA A 11 -11.20 -10.82 -7.05
C ALA A 11 -12.40 -10.71 -6.09
N ARG A 12 -13.08 -11.83 -5.79
CA ARG A 12 -14.15 -11.86 -4.79
C ARG A 12 -13.64 -11.56 -3.38
N ASP A 13 -12.48 -12.10 -3.03
CA ASP A 13 -11.85 -11.89 -1.73
C ASP A 13 -11.42 -10.43 -1.57
N ALA A 14 -10.82 -9.83 -2.60
CA ALA A 14 -10.47 -8.40 -2.62
C ALA A 14 -11.70 -7.49 -2.49
N ALA A 15 -12.81 -7.84 -3.14
CA ALA A 15 -14.07 -7.13 -2.99
C ALA A 15 -14.61 -7.18 -1.56
N ARG A 16 -14.47 -8.32 -0.88
CA ARG A 16 -14.83 -8.45 0.56
C ARG A 16 -13.93 -7.59 1.45
N VAL A 17 -12.63 -7.55 1.17
CA VAL A 17 -11.68 -6.70 1.92
C VAL A 17 -12.06 -5.23 1.76
N LEU A 18 -12.35 -4.75 0.54
CA LEU A 18 -12.80 -3.38 0.29
C LEU A 18 -14.13 -3.07 1.01
N ALA A 19 -15.07 -3.99 1.00
CA ALA A 19 -16.34 -3.82 1.71
C ALA A 19 -16.13 -3.71 3.23
N ARG A 20 -15.27 -4.56 3.81
CA ARG A 20 -14.89 -4.49 5.23
C ARG A 20 -14.18 -3.18 5.56
N LEU A 21 -13.25 -2.74 4.73
CA LEU A 21 -12.54 -1.49 4.91
C LEU A 21 -13.51 -0.31 5.02
N ARG A 22 -14.52 -0.25 4.16
CA ARG A 22 -15.55 0.79 4.19
C ARG A 22 -16.48 0.70 5.40
N ALA A 23 -16.85 -0.52 5.80
CA ALA A 23 -17.72 -0.74 6.95
C ALA A 23 -17.02 -0.43 8.28
N GLU A 24 -15.76 -0.84 8.41
CA GLU A 24 -14.99 -0.74 9.64
C GLU A 24 -14.25 0.61 9.79
N ARG A 25 -14.02 1.33 8.69
CA ARG A 25 -13.35 2.63 8.63
C ARG A 25 -12.08 2.70 9.48
N PRO A 26 -11.12 1.78 9.26
CA PRO A 26 -9.94 1.68 10.11
C PRO A 26 -9.10 2.94 10.05
N ARG A 27 -8.52 3.35 11.17
CA ARG A 27 -7.49 4.38 11.19
C ARG A 27 -6.15 3.75 10.76
N VAL A 28 -5.46 4.44 9.86
CA VAL A 28 -4.11 4.07 9.39
C VAL A 28 -3.17 5.21 9.69
N HIS A 29 -2.12 4.94 10.45
CA HIS A 29 -1.08 5.95 10.68
C HIS A 29 -0.02 5.86 9.59
N CYS A 30 0.30 6.99 8.95
CA CYS A 30 1.23 7.04 7.82
C CYS A 30 2.42 7.94 8.14
N LEU A 31 3.57 7.34 8.42
CA LEU A 31 4.86 8.00 8.35
C LEU A 31 5.28 8.07 6.88
N THR A 32 4.84 9.10 6.18
CA THR A 32 5.09 9.25 4.74
C THR A 32 5.84 10.56 4.44
N ASN A 33 6.21 10.78 3.19
CA ASN A 33 6.95 11.95 2.75
C ASN A 33 6.01 13.10 2.36
N PHE A 34 6.52 14.34 2.41
CA PHE A 34 5.73 15.56 2.18
C PHE A 34 5.04 15.60 0.80
N VAL A 35 5.68 15.03 -0.23
CA VAL A 35 5.10 15.00 -1.59
C VAL A 35 3.91 14.04 -1.66
N ALA A 36 3.91 12.99 -0.83
CA ALA A 36 2.88 11.97 -0.86
C ALA A 36 1.69 12.23 0.09
N MET A 37 1.83 13.09 1.08
CA MET A 37 0.85 13.25 2.17
C MET A 37 -0.56 13.50 1.65
N GLN A 38 -0.75 14.46 0.76
CA GLN A 38 -2.08 14.84 0.28
C GLN A 38 -2.75 13.70 -0.51
N LEU A 39 -2.04 13.12 -1.47
CA LEU A 39 -2.60 12.03 -2.27
C LEU A 39 -2.88 10.79 -1.41
N THR A 40 -1.98 10.47 -0.48
CA THR A 40 -2.15 9.37 0.47
C THR A 40 -3.40 9.57 1.34
N ALA A 41 -3.59 10.76 1.90
CA ALA A 41 -4.75 11.06 2.72
C ALA A 41 -6.05 10.97 1.91
N ASN A 42 -6.08 11.58 0.73
CA ASN A 42 -7.25 11.58 -0.14
C ASN A 42 -7.61 10.17 -0.63
N LEU A 43 -6.62 9.36 -0.98
CA LEU A 43 -6.84 7.97 -1.39
C LEU A 43 -7.44 7.14 -0.25
N LEU A 44 -6.88 7.23 0.97
CA LEU A 44 -7.41 6.52 2.12
C LEU A 44 -8.84 6.93 2.44
N LEU A 45 -9.16 8.23 2.40
CA LEU A 45 -10.52 8.74 2.59
C LEU A 45 -11.47 8.24 1.49
N ALA A 46 -11.06 8.28 0.23
CA ALA A 46 -11.85 7.77 -0.89
C ALA A 46 -12.12 6.26 -0.76
N ALA A 47 -11.15 5.48 -0.28
CA ALA A 47 -11.30 4.07 -0.03
C ALA A 47 -12.17 3.73 1.21
N GLY A 48 -12.42 4.71 2.10
CA GLY A 48 -13.20 4.55 3.33
C GLY A 48 -12.39 4.42 4.61
N ALA A 49 -11.05 4.50 4.57
CA ALA A 49 -10.19 4.51 5.76
C ALA A 49 -10.03 5.92 6.34
N VAL A 50 -9.48 5.99 7.55
CA VAL A 50 -9.21 7.26 8.24
C VAL A 50 -7.69 7.46 8.37
N PRO A 51 -7.07 8.35 7.57
CA PRO A 51 -5.65 8.62 7.68
C PRO A 51 -5.30 9.42 8.93
N SER A 52 -4.12 9.16 9.48
CA SER A 52 -3.45 10.05 10.44
C SER A 52 -1.96 10.13 10.08
N MET A 53 -1.36 11.29 10.30
CA MET A 53 0.04 11.55 9.95
C MET A 53 0.67 12.47 11.00
N THR A 54 1.85 12.08 11.49
CA THR A 54 2.74 12.94 12.28
C THR A 54 4.19 12.51 12.02
N MET A 55 5.13 13.36 12.38
CA MET A 55 6.56 13.09 12.23
C MET A 55 7.32 13.21 13.55
N ASP A 56 6.64 13.59 14.63
CA ASP A 56 7.24 13.78 15.94
C ASP A 56 7.28 12.45 16.70
N ALA A 57 8.48 11.99 17.06
CA ALA A 57 8.66 10.75 17.81
C ALA A 57 7.88 10.72 19.14
N ARG A 58 7.63 11.89 19.75
CA ARG A 58 6.87 11.99 21.00
C ARG A 58 5.39 11.69 20.85
N GLU A 59 4.85 11.90 19.64
CA GLU A 59 3.44 11.66 19.32
C GLU A 59 3.19 10.22 18.84
N MET A 60 4.23 9.50 18.37
CA MET A 60 4.07 8.18 17.76
C MET A 60 3.27 7.18 18.60
N PRO A 61 3.53 6.98 19.89
CA PRO A 61 2.79 6.00 20.67
C PRO A 61 1.28 6.26 20.66
N ALA A 62 0.86 7.51 20.89
CA ALA A 62 -0.54 7.88 20.94
C ALA A 62 -1.26 7.73 19.58
N PHE A 63 -0.59 8.09 18.46
CA PHE A 63 -1.17 7.91 17.14
C PHE A 63 -1.25 6.44 16.72
N VAL A 64 -0.24 5.64 17.03
CA VAL A 64 -0.22 4.20 16.73
C VAL A 64 -1.24 3.45 17.58
N GLU A 65 -1.41 3.81 18.85
CA GLU A 65 -2.42 3.23 19.74
C GLU A 65 -3.83 3.30 19.15
N THR A 66 -4.20 4.43 18.56
CA THR A 66 -5.51 4.65 17.94
C THR A 66 -5.62 4.11 16.51
N SER A 67 -4.52 3.57 15.95
CA SER A 67 -4.46 3.07 14.59
C SER A 67 -4.51 1.53 14.55
N ARG A 68 -4.99 0.97 13.44
CA ARG A 68 -5.07 -0.49 13.23
C ARG A 68 -3.94 -1.02 12.34
N ALA A 69 -3.27 -0.14 11.61
CA ALA A 69 -2.09 -0.45 10.80
C ALA A 69 -1.18 0.77 10.66
N LEU A 70 0.09 0.53 10.32
CA LEU A 70 1.10 1.56 10.14
C LEU A 70 1.70 1.47 8.73
N LEU A 71 1.89 2.62 8.08
CA LEU A 71 2.75 2.77 6.91
C LEU A 71 4.06 3.45 7.31
N VAL A 72 5.18 2.84 6.94
CA VAL A 72 6.53 3.42 7.01
C VAL A 72 7.05 3.59 5.59
N ASN A 73 7.10 4.84 5.12
CA ASN A 73 7.60 5.21 3.80
C ASN A 73 8.90 6.03 3.95
N LEU A 74 9.97 5.60 3.29
CA LEU A 74 11.30 6.21 3.45
C LEU A 74 11.60 7.32 2.43
N GLY A 75 10.62 7.75 1.62
CA GLY A 75 10.80 8.88 0.70
C GLY A 75 11.17 10.16 1.46
N MET A 76 12.13 10.94 0.92
CA MET A 76 12.60 12.19 1.55
C MET A 76 12.92 12.02 3.05
N LEU A 77 13.58 10.92 3.43
CA LEU A 77 13.92 10.63 4.82
C LEU A 77 14.76 11.78 5.41
N ASP A 78 14.29 12.29 6.53
CA ASP A 78 14.88 13.36 7.31
C ASP A 78 15.18 12.87 8.75
N PRO A 79 16.00 13.60 9.54
CA PRO A 79 16.37 13.18 10.89
C PRO A 79 15.19 12.98 11.85
N TRP A 80 14.09 13.74 11.70
CA TRP A 80 12.92 13.63 12.56
C TRP A 80 12.19 12.32 12.30
N ARG A 81 11.98 11.99 11.04
CA ARG A 81 11.35 10.73 10.64
C ARG A 81 12.24 9.52 10.91
N GLU A 82 13.57 9.67 10.72
CA GLU A 82 14.52 8.61 11.07
C GLU A 82 14.47 8.27 12.57
N ALA A 83 14.29 9.27 13.43
CA ALA A 83 14.09 9.07 14.87
C ALA A 83 12.68 8.53 15.23
N ALA A 84 11.63 8.98 14.53
CA ALA A 84 10.25 8.62 14.81
C ALA A 84 9.89 7.19 14.37
N ILE A 85 10.44 6.71 13.25
CA ILE A 85 10.12 5.40 12.68
C ILE A 85 10.35 4.23 13.65
N PRO A 86 11.50 4.10 14.32
CA PRO A 86 11.70 3.04 15.30
C PRO A 86 10.70 3.07 16.45
N VAL A 87 10.34 4.25 16.94
CA VAL A 87 9.36 4.45 18.03
C VAL A 87 7.96 3.98 17.56
N ALA A 88 7.56 4.34 16.35
CA ALA A 88 6.29 3.92 15.78
C ALA A 88 6.23 2.40 15.59
N ILE A 89 7.29 1.77 15.10
CA ILE A 89 7.37 0.31 14.92
C ILE A 89 7.32 -0.41 16.26
N GLU A 90 8.04 0.08 17.26
CA GLU A 90 7.99 -0.49 18.61
C GLU A 90 6.57 -0.44 19.21
N ALA A 91 5.91 0.71 19.10
CA ALA A 91 4.52 0.85 19.51
C ALA A 91 3.58 -0.09 18.74
N ALA A 92 3.78 -0.23 17.41
CA ALA A 92 2.99 -1.13 16.58
C ALA A 92 3.19 -2.60 17.00
N HIS A 93 4.42 -3.03 17.26
CA HIS A 93 4.73 -4.38 17.74
C HIS A 93 4.08 -4.65 19.12
N GLY A 94 4.19 -3.73 20.06
CA GLY A 94 3.59 -3.87 21.39
C GLY A 94 2.06 -4.03 21.37
N LEU A 95 1.42 -3.53 20.30
CA LEU A 95 -0.04 -3.60 20.09
C LEU A 95 -0.46 -4.68 19.07
N GLY A 96 0.49 -5.44 18.52
CA GLY A 96 0.20 -6.43 17.47
C GLY A 96 -0.35 -5.80 16.19
N ARG A 97 0.02 -4.54 15.88
CA ARG A 97 -0.43 -3.84 14.68
C ARG A 97 0.47 -4.18 13.49
N PRO A 98 -0.08 -4.60 12.35
CA PRO A 98 0.70 -4.85 11.15
C PRO A 98 1.23 -3.53 10.56
N TRP A 99 2.36 -3.61 9.87
CA TRP A 99 2.92 -2.44 9.20
C TRP A 99 3.51 -2.78 7.82
N VAL A 100 3.52 -1.77 6.95
CA VAL A 100 4.05 -1.81 5.58
C VAL A 100 5.33 -1.01 5.52
N LEU A 101 6.37 -1.56 4.89
CA LEU A 101 7.57 -0.83 4.50
C LEU A 101 7.52 -0.46 3.02
N ASP A 102 7.66 0.84 2.74
CA ASP A 102 7.88 1.39 1.40
C ASP A 102 9.27 2.07 1.37
N PRO A 103 10.30 1.40 0.80
CA PRO A 103 11.69 1.81 0.97
C PRO A 103 12.10 3.02 0.14
N VAL A 104 11.35 3.41 -0.82
CA VAL A 104 11.50 4.55 -1.76
C VAL A 104 12.95 4.96 -2.07
N LYS A 105 13.40 4.66 -3.29
CA LYS A 105 14.73 5.09 -3.80
C LYS A 105 15.94 4.55 -3.04
N VAL A 106 15.85 3.36 -2.45
CA VAL A 106 17.01 2.68 -1.84
C VAL A 106 18.05 2.24 -2.87
N ASP A 107 17.66 2.12 -4.12
CA ASP A 107 18.55 1.90 -5.27
C ASP A 107 19.54 3.05 -5.46
N ARG A 108 19.16 4.28 -5.11
CA ARG A 108 19.94 5.51 -5.30
C ARG A 108 20.60 6.03 -4.02
N ALA A 109 20.09 5.67 -2.84
CA ALA A 109 20.49 6.26 -1.56
C ALA A 109 21.06 5.21 -0.59
N PRO A 110 22.40 5.02 -0.53
CA PRO A 110 23.02 4.00 0.32
C PRO A 110 22.67 4.09 1.80
N ALA A 111 22.59 5.29 2.38
CA ALA A 111 22.21 5.47 3.78
C ALA A 111 20.76 5.01 4.03
N ARG A 112 19.83 5.36 3.13
CA ARG A 112 18.44 4.92 3.19
C ARG A 112 18.33 3.40 3.03
N ARG A 113 19.15 2.80 2.14
CA ARG A 113 19.22 1.35 1.98
C ARG A 113 19.67 0.65 3.27
N ALA A 114 20.71 1.17 3.91
CA ALA A 114 21.18 0.63 5.18
C ALA A 114 20.09 0.73 6.27
N PHE A 115 19.34 1.82 6.31
CA PHE A 115 18.21 1.97 7.22
C PHE A 115 17.08 1.00 6.88
N ALA A 116 16.68 0.88 5.60
CA ALA A 116 15.66 -0.05 5.16
C ALA A 116 16.00 -1.51 5.54
N ARG A 117 17.26 -1.93 5.40
CA ARG A 117 17.70 -3.29 5.80
C ARG A 117 17.51 -3.52 7.30
N ARG A 118 17.87 -2.56 8.16
CA ARG A 118 17.58 -2.65 9.61
C ARG A 118 16.08 -2.73 9.92
N LEU A 119 15.26 -2.05 9.12
CA LEU A 119 13.80 -2.11 9.28
C LEU A 119 13.22 -3.46 8.83
N LEU A 120 13.79 -4.12 7.83
CA LEU A 120 13.40 -5.47 7.43
C LEU A 120 13.64 -6.51 8.56
N GLU A 121 14.67 -6.33 9.37
CA GLU A 121 14.93 -7.14 10.58
C GLU A 121 13.81 -6.99 11.63
N ARG A 122 13.02 -5.93 11.54
CA ARG A 122 11.85 -5.67 12.39
C ARG A 122 10.56 -6.28 11.84
N ALA A 123 10.66 -7.16 10.84
CA ALA A 123 9.60 -7.97 10.25
C ALA A 123 8.32 -7.16 9.88
N PRO A 124 8.36 -6.27 8.88
CA PRO A 124 7.14 -5.71 8.30
C PRO A 124 6.24 -6.83 7.79
N ALA A 125 4.92 -6.67 7.88
CA ALA A 125 4.00 -7.61 7.27
C ALA A 125 4.13 -7.61 5.74
N VAL A 126 4.41 -6.43 5.16
CA VAL A 126 4.56 -6.23 3.71
C VAL A 126 5.74 -5.31 3.41
N LEU A 127 6.55 -5.70 2.44
CA LEU A 127 7.49 -4.84 1.71
C LEU A 127 6.87 -4.52 0.35
N ARG A 128 6.57 -3.25 0.08
CA ARG A 128 6.13 -2.79 -1.24
C ARG A 128 7.22 -1.92 -1.86
N CYS A 129 7.73 -2.30 -3.02
CA CYS A 129 8.83 -1.64 -3.72
C CYS A 129 8.65 -1.76 -5.25
N ASN A 130 9.50 -1.09 -6.02
CA ASN A 130 9.65 -1.35 -7.45
C ASN A 130 10.77 -2.37 -7.72
N ALA A 131 10.97 -2.77 -8.98
CA ALA A 131 11.97 -3.77 -9.35
C ALA A 131 13.41 -3.37 -8.97
N ALA A 132 13.81 -2.12 -9.22
CA ALA A 132 15.15 -1.64 -8.88
C ALA A 132 15.40 -1.56 -7.37
N GLU A 133 14.38 -1.26 -6.59
CA GLU A 133 14.43 -1.28 -5.12
C GLU A 133 14.48 -2.71 -4.58
N ALA A 134 13.74 -3.64 -5.20
CA ALA A 134 13.72 -5.05 -4.81
C ALA A 134 15.10 -5.70 -4.95
N GLU A 135 15.87 -5.37 -5.99
CA GLU A 135 17.24 -5.88 -6.20
C GLU A 135 18.21 -5.46 -5.08
N MET A 136 17.88 -4.40 -4.32
CA MET A 136 18.74 -3.85 -3.27
C MET A 136 18.42 -4.40 -1.88
N LEU A 137 17.33 -5.16 -1.74
CA LEU A 137 16.78 -5.58 -0.47
C LEU A 137 16.55 -7.10 -0.46
N GLU A 138 16.78 -7.72 0.68
CA GLU A 138 16.59 -9.15 0.90
C GLU A 138 15.54 -9.33 2.02
N PRO A 139 14.24 -9.37 1.67
CA PRO A 139 13.20 -9.57 2.67
C PRO A 139 13.28 -10.97 3.28
N GLY A 140 13.12 -11.06 4.59
CA GLY A 140 13.07 -12.33 5.34
C GLY A 140 11.86 -13.20 4.96
N PRO A 141 11.89 -14.51 5.32
CA PRO A 141 10.86 -15.48 5.01
C PRO A 141 9.58 -15.14 5.72
N GLY A 142 8.80 -14.56 5.84
CA GLY A 142 7.56 -14.16 6.54
C GLY A 142 7.02 -12.84 6.05
N ILE A 143 7.82 -12.12 5.26
CA ILE A 143 7.44 -10.82 4.71
C ILE A 143 6.79 -11.04 3.34
N VAL A 144 5.57 -10.54 3.17
CA VAL A 144 4.94 -10.46 1.84
C VAL A 144 5.63 -9.36 1.04
N THR A 145 6.12 -9.71 -0.14
CA THR A 145 6.79 -8.75 -1.03
C THR A 145 5.91 -8.43 -2.22
N ALA A 146 5.68 -7.14 -2.45
CA ALA A 146 4.98 -6.62 -3.61
C ALA A 146 5.93 -5.77 -4.46
N VAL A 147 6.35 -6.31 -5.59
CA VAL A 147 7.17 -5.62 -6.58
C VAL A 147 6.25 -5.03 -7.64
N THR A 148 6.06 -3.71 -7.59
CA THR A 148 5.10 -3.01 -8.45
C THR A 148 5.75 -2.42 -9.70
N GLY A 149 4.98 -2.38 -10.79
CA GLY A 149 5.40 -1.90 -12.10
C GLY A 149 4.28 -2.00 -13.13
N ALA A 150 4.61 -2.25 -14.39
CA ALA A 150 3.63 -2.52 -15.43
C ALA A 150 2.72 -3.71 -15.03
N ALA A 151 3.32 -4.77 -14.50
CA ALA A 151 2.62 -5.81 -13.75
C ALA A 151 3.15 -5.82 -12.31
N ASP A 152 2.27 -6.05 -11.32
CA ASP A 152 2.65 -6.15 -9.93
C ASP A 152 2.82 -7.61 -9.54
N ARG A 153 4.00 -7.96 -9.02
CA ARG A 153 4.29 -9.32 -8.52
C ARG A 153 4.22 -9.33 -7.01
N ILE A 154 3.34 -10.16 -6.49
CA ILE A 154 3.15 -10.32 -5.05
C ILE A 154 3.53 -11.74 -4.67
N SER A 155 4.40 -11.88 -3.67
CA SER A 155 4.86 -13.19 -3.18
C SER A 155 4.97 -13.21 -1.66
N GLY A 156 4.66 -14.34 -1.05
CA GLY A 156 4.77 -14.55 0.40
C GLY A 156 3.93 -15.73 0.88
N GLY A 157 4.32 -16.36 1.96
CA GLY A 157 3.60 -17.49 2.54
C GLY A 157 3.42 -18.69 1.59
N GLY A 158 4.41 -18.93 0.72
CA GLY A 158 4.35 -20.00 -0.29
C GLY A 158 3.42 -19.73 -1.48
N ARG A 159 2.88 -18.51 -1.60
CA ARG A 159 1.99 -18.05 -2.68
C ARG A 159 2.70 -17.01 -3.53
N ALA A 160 2.35 -16.96 -4.81
CA ALA A 160 2.75 -15.89 -5.73
C ALA A 160 1.64 -15.61 -6.73
N ILE A 161 1.49 -14.33 -7.10
CA ILE A 161 0.55 -13.90 -8.14
C ILE A 161 1.12 -12.68 -8.88
N GLU A 162 0.73 -12.53 -10.12
CA GLU A 162 0.98 -11.34 -10.93
C GLU A 162 -0.35 -10.65 -11.24
N LEU A 163 -0.43 -9.34 -10.93
CA LEU A 163 -1.57 -8.49 -11.27
C LEU A 163 -1.21 -7.64 -12.49
N ALA A 164 -1.89 -7.88 -13.59
CA ALA A 164 -1.83 -7.04 -14.78
C ALA A 164 -2.80 -5.84 -14.69
N GLY A 165 -2.86 -5.04 -15.73
CA GLY A 165 -3.80 -3.90 -15.81
C GLY A 165 -3.26 -2.61 -15.19
N GLY A 166 -4.17 -1.69 -14.89
CA GLY A 166 -3.81 -0.32 -14.55
C GLY A 166 -3.65 0.56 -15.79
N THR A 167 -2.89 1.62 -15.67
CA THR A 167 -2.66 2.58 -16.76
C THR A 167 -1.29 3.26 -16.63
N MET A 168 -0.68 3.60 -17.76
CA MET A 168 0.56 4.40 -17.79
C MET A 168 0.39 5.81 -17.21
N LEU A 169 -0.83 6.32 -17.06
CA LEU A 169 -1.08 7.60 -16.41
C LEU A 169 -0.70 7.59 -14.93
N MET A 170 -0.71 6.42 -14.28
CA MET A 170 -0.25 6.30 -12.89
C MET A 170 1.23 6.65 -12.74
N ASP A 171 2.06 6.34 -13.74
CA ASP A 171 3.49 6.68 -13.74
C ASP A 171 3.75 8.18 -14.00
N ARG A 172 2.73 8.90 -14.50
CA ARG A 172 2.78 10.34 -14.76
C ARG A 172 2.32 11.19 -13.58
N VAL A 173 1.90 10.55 -12.49
CA VAL A 173 1.45 11.20 -11.25
C VAL A 173 2.40 10.83 -10.12
N THR A 174 2.97 11.87 -9.49
CA THR A 174 3.87 11.66 -8.35
C THR A 174 3.12 11.03 -7.16
N ALA A 175 3.85 10.29 -6.34
CA ALA A 175 3.36 9.67 -5.10
C ALA A 175 2.33 8.52 -5.25
N MET A 176 1.96 8.10 -6.47
CA MET A 176 1.04 6.98 -6.69
C MET A 176 1.50 5.71 -5.95
N GLY A 177 2.80 5.38 -6.03
CA GLY A 177 3.35 4.23 -5.31
C GLY A 177 3.25 4.38 -3.79
N CYS A 178 3.59 5.55 -3.25
CA CYS A 178 3.48 5.81 -1.82
C CYS A 178 2.03 5.71 -1.32
N ALA A 179 1.08 6.20 -2.09
CA ALA A 179 -0.35 6.09 -1.80
C ALA A 179 -0.84 4.63 -1.89
N ALA A 180 -0.34 3.85 -2.85
CA ALA A 180 -0.62 2.42 -2.95
C ALA A 180 -0.17 1.66 -1.69
N SER A 181 1.02 1.97 -1.15
CA SER A 181 1.51 1.38 0.10
C SER A 181 0.58 1.69 1.29
N ALA A 182 0.00 2.89 1.32
CA ALA A 182 -0.97 3.27 2.35
C ALA A 182 -2.29 2.50 2.20
N LEU A 183 -2.76 2.27 0.98
CA LEU A 183 -3.96 1.47 0.74
C LEU A 183 -3.74 0.00 1.13
N VAL A 184 -2.55 -0.55 0.88
CA VAL A 184 -2.16 -1.90 1.38
C VAL A 184 -2.21 -1.92 2.91
N ALA A 185 -1.68 -0.89 3.59
CA ALA A 185 -1.77 -0.80 5.05
C ALA A 185 -3.23 -0.71 5.54
N ALA A 186 -4.11 -0.02 4.80
CA ALA A 186 -5.53 0.03 5.12
C ALA A 186 -6.23 -1.34 4.95
N CYS A 187 -5.86 -2.11 3.93
CA CYS A 187 -6.33 -3.48 3.78
C CYS A 187 -5.83 -4.39 4.90
N LEU A 188 -4.57 -4.27 5.32
CA LEU A 188 -4.01 -4.99 6.47
C LEU A 188 -4.75 -4.69 7.79
N ALA A 189 -5.30 -3.49 7.93
CA ALA A 189 -6.07 -3.11 9.11
C ALA A 189 -7.36 -3.91 9.29
N VAL A 190 -7.85 -4.56 8.23
CA VAL A 190 -9.12 -5.31 8.20
C VAL A 190 -8.97 -6.75 7.73
N GLU A 191 -7.84 -7.12 7.13
CA GLU A 191 -7.56 -8.46 6.64
C GLU A 191 -6.28 -9.02 7.27
N PRO A 192 -6.36 -10.09 8.06
CA PRO A 192 -5.22 -10.65 8.78
C PRO A 192 -4.22 -11.40 7.89
N ASP A 193 -4.63 -11.83 6.69
CA ASP A 193 -3.72 -12.43 5.71
C ASP A 193 -2.98 -11.34 4.92
N PRO A 194 -1.66 -11.14 5.16
CA PRO A 194 -0.92 -10.06 4.49
C PRO A 194 -0.86 -10.21 2.97
N PHE A 195 -0.87 -11.44 2.46
CA PHE A 195 -0.88 -11.69 1.03
C PHE A 195 -2.20 -11.20 0.41
N LEU A 196 -3.34 -11.60 0.98
CA LEU A 196 -4.66 -11.19 0.50
C LEU A 196 -4.87 -9.68 0.67
N ALA A 197 -4.44 -9.09 1.78
CA ALA A 197 -4.52 -7.64 2.00
C ALA A 197 -3.72 -6.87 0.92
N THR A 198 -2.52 -7.36 0.57
CA THR A 198 -1.67 -6.76 -0.46
C THR A 198 -2.30 -6.85 -1.84
N VAL A 199 -2.76 -8.05 -2.22
CA VAL A 199 -3.48 -8.26 -3.49
C VAL A 199 -4.69 -7.33 -3.57
N SER A 200 -5.47 -7.23 -2.50
CA SER A 200 -6.68 -6.40 -2.47
C SER A 200 -6.39 -4.92 -2.68
N GLY A 201 -5.41 -4.38 -1.97
CA GLY A 201 -5.03 -2.97 -2.10
C GLY A 201 -4.51 -2.64 -3.50
N LEU A 202 -3.63 -3.47 -4.06
CA LEU A 202 -3.06 -3.24 -5.39
C LEU A 202 -4.08 -3.45 -6.50
N LEU A 203 -5.00 -4.41 -6.35
CA LEU A 203 -6.08 -4.63 -7.31
C LEU A 203 -7.04 -3.43 -7.38
N VAL A 204 -7.40 -2.85 -6.23
CA VAL A 204 -8.19 -1.61 -6.17
C VAL A 204 -7.47 -0.48 -6.90
N MET A 205 -6.15 -0.31 -6.69
CA MET A 205 -5.35 0.69 -7.41
C MET A 205 -5.41 0.50 -8.93
N LYS A 206 -5.21 -0.73 -9.40
CA LYS A 206 -5.19 -1.03 -10.85
C LYS A 206 -6.56 -0.83 -11.49
N VAL A 207 -7.61 -1.36 -10.87
CA VAL A 207 -8.97 -1.25 -11.41
C VAL A 207 -9.45 0.21 -11.42
N ALA A 208 -9.24 0.95 -10.32
CA ALA A 208 -9.60 2.36 -10.27
C ALA A 208 -8.77 3.20 -11.26
N GLY A 209 -7.47 2.87 -11.42
CA GLY A 209 -6.60 3.50 -12.41
C GLY A 209 -7.09 3.28 -13.84
N ALA A 210 -7.49 2.06 -14.19
CA ALA A 210 -8.04 1.74 -15.49
C ALA A 210 -9.36 2.50 -15.77
N ILE A 211 -10.27 2.52 -14.77
CA ILE A 211 -11.54 3.27 -14.88
C ILE A 211 -11.28 4.77 -15.09
N ALA A 212 -10.39 5.36 -14.30
CA ALA A 212 -10.06 6.78 -14.43
C ALA A 212 -9.48 7.13 -15.79
N ALA A 213 -8.64 6.24 -16.35
CA ALA A 213 -8.01 6.46 -17.65
C ALA A 213 -8.99 6.49 -18.82
N GLU A 214 -10.17 5.87 -18.70
CA GLU A 214 -11.21 5.89 -19.74
C GLU A 214 -11.72 7.32 -20.05
N SER A 215 -11.65 8.22 -19.06
CA SER A 215 -12.16 9.59 -19.17
C SER A 215 -11.09 10.66 -18.96
N ALA A 216 -9.89 10.29 -18.51
CA ALA A 216 -8.82 11.25 -18.26
C ALA A 216 -8.20 11.75 -19.55
N ALA A 217 -8.16 13.08 -19.75
CA ALA A 217 -7.45 13.70 -20.88
C ALA A 217 -5.91 13.70 -20.68
N GLY A 218 -5.43 13.46 -19.46
CA GLY A 218 -4.02 13.46 -19.10
C GLY A 218 -3.83 13.40 -17.57
N PRO A 219 -2.59 13.52 -17.07
CA PRO A 219 -2.32 13.37 -15.62
C PRO A 219 -3.04 14.41 -14.75
N GLY A 220 -3.34 15.60 -15.29
CA GLY A 220 -4.04 16.66 -14.54
C GLY A 220 -5.49 16.31 -14.20
N SER A 221 -6.23 15.68 -15.11
CA SER A 221 -7.59 15.19 -14.87
C SER A 221 -7.62 13.79 -14.28
N PHE A 222 -6.53 13.03 -14.39
CA PHE A 222 -6.48 11.65 -13.93
C PHE A 222 -6.66 11.51 -12.41
N VAL A 223 -6.00 12.35 -11.60
CA VAL A 223 -6.02 12.22 -10.13
C VAL A 223 -7.43 12.37 -9.55
N PRO A 224 -8.22 13.41 -9.86
CA PRO A 224 -9.59 13.49 -9.36
C PRO A 224 -10.44 12.31 -9.85
N LEU A 225 -10.37 11.93 -11.13
CA LEU A 225 -11.09 10.77 -11.66
C LEU A 225 -10.69 9.45 -11.01
N PHE A 226 -9.41 9.31 -10.65
CA PHE A 226 -8.92 8.14 -9.93
C PHE A 226 -9.49 8.07 -8.51
N LEU A 227 -9.52 9.18 -7.78
CA LEU A 227 -10.12 9.23 -6.45
C LEU A 227 -11.64 8.97 -6.50
N ASP A 228 -12.34 9.52 -7.49
CA ASP A 228 -13.76 9.24 -7.74
C ASP A 228 -13.99 7.76 -8.06
N ALA A 229 -13.12 7.16 -8.91
CA ALA A 229 -13.18 5.74 -9.22
C ALA A 229 -12.95 4.86 -7.98
N VAL A 230 -11.98 5.19 -7.12
CA VAL A 230 -11.78 4.48 -5.84
C VAL A 230 -13.00 4.60 -4.96
N HIS A 231 -13.58 5.80 -4.83
CA HIS A 231 -14.77 6.04 -4.01
C HIS A 231 -15.98 5.25 -4.53
N GLY A 232 -16.23 5.30 -5.84
CA GLY A 232 -17.37 4.64 -6.48
C GLY A 232 -17.21 3.15 -6.76
N LEU A 233 -16.02 2.57 -6.52
CA LEU A 233 -15.73 1.18 -6.87
C LEU A 233 -16.56 0.21 -6.01
N ASP A 234 -17.53 -0.46 -6.61
CA ASP A 234 -18.32 -1.51 -5.95
C ASP A 234 -17.72 -2.92 -6.16
N ALA A 235 -18.22 -3.87 -5.38
CA ALA A 235 -17.76 -5.26 -5.42
C ALA A 235 -17.94 -5.90 -6.80
N ALA A 236 -19.05 -5.63 -7.47
CA ALA A 236 -19.35 -6.21 -8.79
C ALA A 236 -18.40 -5.66 -9.86
N THR A 237 -18.11 -4.36 -9.83
CA THR A 237 -17.17 -3.72 -10.74
C THR A 237 -15.76 -4.20 -10.50
N LEU A 238 -15.33 -4.29 -9.23
CA LEU A 238 -14.01 -4.82 -8.89
C LEU A 238 -13.83 -6.24 -9.41
N GLN A 239 -14.82 -7.13 -9.20
CA GLN A 239 -14.75 -8.51 -9.67
C GLN A 239 -14.68 -8.60 -11.19
N ARG A 240 -15.57 -7.89 -11.90
CA ARG A 240 -15.57 -7.90 -13.38
C ARG A 240 -14.27 -7.40 -13.98
N ARG A 241 -13.72 -6.30 -13.42
CA ARG A 241 -12.50 -5.67 -13.94
C ARG A 241 -11.23 -6.42 -13.54
N ALA A 242 -11.23 -7.09 -12.40
CA ALA A 242 -10.12 -7.94 -11.94
C ALA A 242 -9.97 -9.23 -12.75
N GLU A 243 -11.06 -9.79 -13.25
CA GLU A 243 -11.04 -10.98 -14.11
C GLU A 243 -10.42 -10.71 -15.50
N LEU A 244 -10.32 -9.46 -15.88
CA LEU A 244 -9.73 -9.00 -17.15
C LEU A 244 -8.22 -8.64 -17.03
N ALA A 245 -7.61 -8.71 -15.83
CA ALA A 245 -6.22 -8.33 -15.56
C ALA A 245 -5.30 -9.55 -15.51
#